data_fc7b948a2005f5d5dfd273caf28d8225
#
_entry.id   fc7b948a2005f5d5dfd273caf28d8225
#
_cell.length_a   1.000
_cell.length_b   1.000
_cell.length_c   1.000
_cell.angle_alpha   90.00
_cell.angle_beta   90.00
_cell.angle_gamma   90.00
#
_symmetry.space_group_name_H-M   'P 1'
#
loop_
_entity.id
_entity.type
_entity.pdbx_description
1 polymer ?
#
loop_
_entity_poly.entity_id
_entity_poly.type
_entity_poly.pdbx_seq_one_letter_code
_entity_poly.pdbx_strand_id
1 'polypeptide(L)'
;TKAIEYAIEKGFPIVIKADGLAAGKGVTIAHSIEEAKIAINLSLESGVFGKAGRKIIIEEFLTGEEASFIVMTDGINAIPFPSSQDHKARDEMDKGPNTGGMGAYSPAPVVDEMVHKKIMNEIIHPTLLGLKKENLEYIGFLYAGMMIDKNKNLKVLEFNCRFGDPETQPIMMRIKSDLADLCFKACENDLENQIIEWDERKSLG
;
A
#
# COMPACT_ATOMS: atom_id res chain seq x y z
N THR A 1 -22.34 3.61 -20.03
CA THR A 1 -20.92 3.90 -20.36
C THR A 1 -20.13 2.60 -20.43
N LYS A 2 -19.01 2.56 -21.16
CA LYS A 2 -18.15 1.37 -21.25
C LYS A 2 -17.69 0.86 -19.86
N ALA A 3 -17.51 1.74 -18.91
CA ALA A 3 -17.15 1.37 -17.54
C ALA A 3 -18.26 0.57 -16.83
N ILE A 4 -19.53 0.95 -17.04
CA ILE A 4 -20.69 0.23 -16.47
C ILE A 4 -20.83 -1.15 -17.12
N GLU A 5 -20.68 -1.22 -18.43
CA GLU A 5 -20.72 -2.50 -19.18
C GLU A 5 -19.63 -3.46 -18.69
N TYR A 6 -18.41 -2.96 -18.52
CA TYR A 6 -17.29 -3.72 -17.98
C TYR A 6 -17.54 -4.20 -16.54
N ALA A 7 -18.09 -3.33 -15.67
CA ALA A 7 -18.45 -3.69 -14.31
C ALA A 7 -19.49 -4.83 -14.24
N ILE A 8 -20.49 -4.79 -15.14
CA ILE A 8 -21.49 -5.86 -15.26
C ILE A 8 -20.84 -7.18 -15.72
N GLU A 9 -19.95 -7.10 -16.72
CA GLU A 9 -19.24 -8.28 -17.25
C GLU A 9 -18.39 -8.97 -16.18
N LYS A 10 -17.69 -8.18 -15.36
CA LYS A 10 -16.80 -8.71 -14.29
C LYS A 10 -17.55 -9.23 -13.07
N GLY A 11 -18.78 -8.77 -12.85
CA GLY A 11 -19.58 -9.14 -11.67
C GLY A 11 -19.17 -8.36 -10.42
N PHE A 12 -19.77 -8.73 -9.28
CA PHE A 12 -19.60 -8.02 -8.00
C PHE A 12 -19.18 -9.00 -6.90
N PRO A 13 -18.45 -8.51 -5.85
CA PRO A 13 -17.97 -7.14 -5.69
C PRO A 13 -16.78 -6.79 -6.61
N ILE A 14 -16.65 -5.48 -6.91
CA ILE A 14 -15.52 -4.90 -7.65
C ILE A 14 -15.01 -3.63 -6.97
N VAL A 15 -13.79 -3.23 -7.29
CA VAL A 15 -13.20 -1.99 -6.77
C VAL A 15 -13.08 -0.96 -7.88
N ILE A 16 -13.58 0.24 -7.62
CA ILE A 16 -13.51 1.39 -8.54
C ILE A 16 -12.62 2.44 -7.91
N LYS A 17 -11.56 2.84 -8.62
CA LYS A 17 -10.58 3.82 -8.15
C LYS A 17 -10.49 4.98 -9.12
N ALA A 18 -10.37 6.22 -8.61
CA ALA A 18 -9.90 7.35 -9.38
C ALA A 18 -8.43 7.14 -9.75
N ASP A 19 -8.04 7.34 -11.01
CA ASP A 19 -6.66 7.10 -11.50
C ASP A 19 -5.65 8.11 -10.94
N GLY A 20 -6.10 9.33 -10.62
CA GLY A 20 -5.24 10.34 -10.06
C GLY A 20 -5.23 10.37 -8.52
N LEU A 21 -4.37 11.24 -7.96
CA LEU A 21 -4.23 11.39 -6.52
C LEU A 21 -5.55 11.89 -5.89
N ALA A 22 -6.18 11.05 -5.09
CA ALA A 22 -7.44 11.35 -4.38
C ALA A 22 -7.35 11.06 -2.86
N ALA A 23 -6.14 10.91 -2.32
CA ALA A 23 -5.83 10.71 -0.89
C ALA A 23 -6.72 9.63 -0.22
N GLY A 24 -6.85 8.46 -0.88
CA GLY A 24 -7.65 7.33 -0.40
C GLY A 24 -9.17 7.50 -0.53
N LYS A 25 -9.66 8.70 -0.83
CA LYS A 25 -11.11 8.99 -0.94
C LYS A 25 -11.71 8.59 -2.28
N GLY A 26 -10.88 8.33 -3.28
CA GLY A 26 -11.29 7.93 -4.63
C GLY A 26 -11.44 6.43 -4.83
N VAL A 27 -11.52 5.63 -3.77
CA VAL A 27 -11.67 4.16 -3.80
C VAL A 27 -13.07 3.79 -3.30
N THR A 28 -13.80 3.02 -4.10
CA THR A 28 -15.13 2.50 -3.75
C THR A 28 -15.20 1.01 -4.03
N ILE A 29 -15.57 0.22 -3.03
CA ILE A 29 -15.94 -1.18 -3.21
C ILE A 29 -17.43 -1.20 -3.54
N ALA A 30 -17.78 -1.67 -4.73
CA ALA A 30 -19.16 -1.78 -5.18
C ALA A 30 -19.64 -3.23 -5.10
N HIS A 31 -20.69 -3.48 -4.33
CA HIS A 31 -21.30 -4.80 -4.16
C HIS A 31 -22.48 -5.01 -5.12
N SER A 32 -22.92 -3.96 -5.79
CA SER A 32 -24.03 -3.99 -6.76
C SER A 32 -23.76 -3.08 -7.95
N ILE A 33 -24.56 -3.27 -8.99
CA ILE A 33 -24.49 -2.41 -10.19
C ILE A 33 -24.92 -0.98 -9.84
N GLU A 34 -25.82 -0.79 -8.90
CA GLU A 34 -26.28 0.52 -8.45
C GLU A 34 -25.16 1.29 -7.76
N GLU A 35 -24.41 0.64 -6.85
CA GLU A 35 -23.24 1.21 -6.20
C GLU A 35 -22.14 1.53 -7.22
N ALA A 36 -21.89 0.64 -8.16
CA ALA A 36 -20.90 0.85 -9.23
C ALA A 36 -21.27 2.07 -10.10
N LYS A 37 -22.54 2.23 -10.47
CA LYS A 37 -23.01 3.40 -11.23
C LYS A 37 -22.79 4.69 -10.47
N ILE A 38 -23.10 4.70 -9.17
CA ILE A 38 -22.90 5.88 -8.31
C ILE A 38 -21.40 6.23 -8.27
N ALA A 39 -20.52 5.26 -7.99
CA ALA A 39 -19.07 5.48 -7.91
C ALA A 39 -18.48 5.98 -9.23
N ILE A 40 -18.85 5.37 -10.36
CA ILE A 40 -18.42 5.78 -11.70
C ILE A 40 -18.86 7.21 -12.02
N ASN A 41 -20.12 7.56 -11.75
CA ASN A 41 -20.64 8.89 -12.03
C ASN A 41 -20.03 9.94 -11.10
N LEU A 42 -19.81 9.63 -9.82
CA LEU A 42 -19.11 10.52 -8.88
C LEU A 42 -17.68 10.83 -9.36
N SER A 43 -16.98 9.84 -9.91
CA SER A 43 -15.62 10.04 -10.41
C SER A 43 -15.61 10.77 -11.74
N LEU A 44 -16.32 10.27 -12.76
CA LEU A 44 -16.19 10.71 -14.14
C LEU A 44 -17.01 11.97 -14.48
N GLU A 45 -18.19 12.14 -13.85
CA GLU A 45 -19.17 13.15 -14.26
C GLU A 45 -19.33 14.29 -13.24
N SER A 46 -19.35 13.99 -11.92
CA SER A 46 -19.61 15.00 -10.91
C SER A 46 -18.43 15.93 -10.62
N GLY A 47 -17.22 15.56 -11.01
CA GLY A 47 -16.01 16.33 -10.76
C GLY A 47 -15.56 16.39 -9.30
N VAL A 48 -16.12 15.55 -8.42
CA VAL A 48 -15.77 15.50 -6.97
C VAL A 48 -14.27 15.32 -6.75
N PHE A 49 -13.61 14.54 -7.60
CA PHE A 49 -12.16 14.31 -7.56
C PHE A 49 -11.38 15.22 -8.54
N GLY A 50 -12.02 16.22 -9.13
CA GLY A 50 -11.38 17.14 -10.07
C GLY A 50 -10.69 16.41 -11.23
N LYS A 51 -9.41 16.74 -11.47
CA LYS A 51 -8.63 16.09 -12.55
C LYS A 51 -8.37 14.60 -12.27
N ALA A 52 -8.27 14.19 -11.01
CA ALA A 52 -8.01 12.81 -10.62
C ALA A 52 -9.14 11.85 -11.01
N GLY A 53 -10.39 12.32 -11.01
CA GLY A 53 -11.56 11.51 -11.37
C GLY A 53 -11.85 11.40 -12.88
N ARG A 54 -11.09 12.08 -13.75
CA ARG A 54 -11.34 12.03 -15.21
C ARG A 54 -11.09 10.66 -15.83
N LYS A 55 -10.36 9.81 -15.15
CA LYS A 55 -10.10 8.42 -15.48
C LYS A 55 -10.29 7.57 -14.25
N ILE A 56 -10.79 6.37 -14.44
CA ILE A 56 -10.99 5.40 -13.36
C ILE A 56 -10.31 4.07 -13.73
N ILE A 57 -9.97 3.33 -12.68
CA ILE A 57 -9.50 1.95 -12.75
C ILE A 57 -10.58 1.08 -12.11
N ILE A 58 -10.91 -0.04 -12.74
CA ILE A 58 -11.81 -1.05 -12.18
C ILE A 58 -10.99 -2.30 -11.93
N GLU A 59 -10.94 -2.73 -10.67
CA GLU A 59 -10.11 -3.84 -10.22
C GLU A 59 -10.96 -4.96 -9.62
N GLU A 60 -10.39 -6.16 -9.58
CA GLU A 60 -10.96 -7.28 -8.83
C GLU A 60 -11.05 -6.94 -7.32
N PHE A 61 -12.10 -7.40 -6.66
CA PHE A 61 -12.17 -7.32 -5.21
C PHE A 61 -11.31 -8.44 -4.61
N LEU A 62 -10.30 -8.06 -3.85
CA LEU A 62 -9.39 -8.99 -3.19
C LEU A 62 -9.88 -9.33 -1.78
N THR A 63 -9.70 -10.58 -1.39
CA THR A 63 -10.01 -11.07 -0.04
C THR A 63 -8.74 -11.54 0.66
N GLY A 64 -8.56 -11.16 1.91
CA GLY A 64 -7.37 -11.48 2.68
C GLY A 64 -7.19 -10.52 3.85
N GLU A 65 -5.97 -10.44 4.34
CA GLU A 65 -5.54 -9.45 5.33
C GLU A 65 -4.65 -8.40 4.66
N GLU A 66 -4.96 -7.13 4.89
CA GLU A 66 -4.09 -6.05 4.43
C GLU A 66 -2.84 -5.98 5.30
N ALA A 67 -1.71 -5.67 4.70
CA ALA A 67 -0.48 -5.37 5.41
C ALA A 67 0.32 -4.29 4.67
N SER A 68 0.99 -3.45 5.45
CA SER A 68 1.88 -2.42 4.96
C SER A 68 3.33 -2.93 5.03
N PHE A 69 4.01 -2.92 3.89
CA PHE A 69 5.41 -3.32 3.79
C PHE A 69 6.23 -2.14 3.24
N ILE A 70 7.12 -1.62 4.06
CA ILE A 70 7.89 -0.43 3.75
C ILE A 70 9.36 -0.80 3.64
N VAL A 71 10.03 -0.30 2.62
CA VAL A 71 11.48 -0.42 2.47
C VAL A 71 12.12 0.95 2.30
N MET A 72 13.35 1.10 2.77
CA MET A 72 14.24 2.17 2.34
C MET A 72 15.07 1.67 1.16
N THR A 73 15.23 2.47 0.13
CA THR A 73 16.02 2.11 -1.05
C THR A 73 16.96 3.24 -1.47
N ASP A 74 18.11 2.86 -1.96
CA ASP A 74 19.09 3.73 -2.63
C ASP A 74 18.98 3.66 -4.17
N GLY A 75 17.90 3.06 -4.69
CA GLY A 75 17.68 2.84 -6.13
C GLY A 75 18.20 1.51 -6.65
N ILE A 76 19.04 0.81 -5.88
CA ILE A 76 19.61 -0.51 -6.21
C ILE A 76 19.26 -1.51 -5.13
N ASN A 77 19.59 -1.19 -3.89
CA ASN A 77 19.38 -1.99 -2.71
C ASN A 77 18.09 -1.56 -2.00
N ALA A 78 17.49 -2.47 -1.26
CA ALA A 78 16.32 -2.20 -0.44
C ALA A 78 16.48 -2.85 0.95
N ILE A 79 16.32 -2.06 2.00
CA ILE A 79 16.32 -2.53 3.37
C ILE A 79 14.88 -2.50 3.89
N PRO A 80 14.29 -3.65 4.24
CA PRO A 80 12.93 -3.68 4.75
C PRO A 80 12.84 -3.17 6.18
N PHE A 81 11.78 -2.42 6.45
CA PHE A 81 11.32 -2.06 7.79
C PHE A 81 10.37 -3.13 8.33
N PRO A 82 10.14 -3.20 9.64
CA PRO A 82 9.14 -4.11 10.18
C PRO A 82 7.77 -3.88 9.53
N SER A 83 7.10 -4.96 9.17
CA SER A 83 5.74 -4.88 8.65
C SER A 83 4.80 -4.21 9.64
N SER A 84 3.73 -3.63 9.13
CA SER A 84 2.67 -3.05 9.95
C SER A 84 1.31 -3.36 9.35
N GLN A 85 0.29 -3.18 10.14
CA GLN A 85 -1.09 -3.33 9.70
C GLN A 85 -1.88 -2.11 10.16
N ASP A 86 -2.43 -1.40 9.18
CA ASP A 86 -3.30 -0.24 9.37
C ASP A 86 -4.76 -0.70 9.45
N HIS A 87 -5.54 -0.03 10.29
CA HIS A 87 -6.97 -0.24 10.43
C HIS A 87 -7.71 0.97 9.86
N LYS A 88 -8.23 0.83 8.65
CA LYS A 88 -8.88 1.91 7.89
C LYS A 88 -10.36 2.08 8.19
N ALA A 89 -11.04 1.00 8.55
CA ALA A 89 -12.47 1.05 8.84
C ALA A 89 -12.75 1.84 10.13
N ARG A 90 -13.74 2.74 10.07
CA ARG A 90 -14.09 3.62 11.20
C ARG A 90 -14.67 2.90 12.39
N ASP A 91 -15.47 1.89 12.14
CA ASP A 91 -16.28 1.23 13.15
C ASP A 91 -15.65 -0.11 13.56
N GLU A 92 -16.08 -0.67 14.68
CA GLU A 92 -15.57 -1.95 15.19
C GLU A 92 -15.79 -3.11 14.19
N MET A 93 -14.92 -4.12 14.27
CA MET A 93 -14.95 -5.32 13.42
C MET A 93 -14.74 -5.00 11.93
N ASP A 94 -13.88 -4.04 11.63
CA ASP A 94 -13.57 -3.57 10.28
C ASP A 94 -14.81 -3.16 9.46
N LYS A 95 -15.76 -2.50 10.12
CA LYS A 95 -17.01 -2.05 9.51
C LYS A 95 -17.02 -0.52 9.32
N GLY A 96 -18.02 -0.09 8.51
CA GLY A 96 -18.20 1.33 8.21
C GLY A 96 -17.30 1.84 7.09
N PRO A 97 -17.31 3.15 6.85
CA PRO A 97 -16.51 3.75 5.78
C PRO A 97 -15.02 3.72 6.11
N ASN A 98 -14.20 3.57 5.09
CA ASN A 98 -12.75 3.72 5.21
C ASN A 98 -12.39 5.17 5.58
N THR A 99 -11.37 5.28 6.44
CA THR A 99 -10.74 6.53 6.86
C THR A 99 -9.32 6.63 6.31
N GLY A 100 -8.57 7.65 6.73
CA GLY A 100 -7.13 7.74 6.45
C GLY A 100 -6.25 6.81 7.30
N GLY A 101 -6.84 6.09 8.27
CA GLY A 101 -6.19 5.23 9.25
C GLY A 101 -6.69 5.57 10.65
N MET A 102 -7.13 4.55 11.39
CA MET A 102 -7.61 4.69 12.77
C MET A 102 -6.51 4.33 13.79
N GLY A 103 -5.46 3.71 13.34
CA GLY A 103 -4.32 3.26 14.10
C GLY A 103 -3.61 2.11 13.39
N ALA A 104 -2.37 1.83 13.80
CA ALA A 104 -1.59 0.75 13.25
C ALA A 104 -0.79 0.03 14.33
N TYR A 105 -0.41 -1.20 14.06
CA TYR A 105 0.54 -1.94 14.88
C TYR A 105 1.67 -2.54 14.06
N SER A 106 2.80 -2.81 14.71
CA SER A 106 3.98 -3.43 14.12
C SER A 106 4.61 -4.45 15.08
N PRO A 107 5.01 -5.65 14.63
CA PRO A 107 4.90 -6.15 13.25
C PRO A 107 3.48 -6.65 12.95
N ALA A 108 3.14 -6.78 11.65
CA ALA A 108 1.91 -7.42 11.20
C ALA A 108 2.04 -8.95 11.32
N PRO A 109 1.17 -9.66 12.07
CA PRO A 109 1.28 -11.11 12.25
C PRO A 109 1.14 -11.90 10.95
N VAL A 110 0.40 -11.39 9.99
CA VAL A 110 0.19 -12.02 8.67
C VAL A 110 1.48 -12.07 7.84
N VAL A 111 2.45 -11.20 8.14
CA VAL A 111 3.75 -11.14 7.46
C VAL A 111 4.78 -11.92 8.28
N ASP A 112 4.74 -13.24 8.17
CA ASP A 112 5.79 -14.10 8.72
C ASP A 112 7.07 -14.07 7.85
N GLU A 113 8.10 -14.82 8.25
CA GLU A 113 9.38 -14.85 7.54
C GLU A 113 9.26 -15.31 6.08
N MET A 114 8.36 -16.26 5.79
CA MET A 114 8.14 -16.76 4.44
C MET A 114 7.47 -15.68 3.58
N VAL A 115 6.43 -15.04 4.09
CA VAL A 115 5.72 -13.94 3.42
C VAL A 115 6.66 -12.76 3.21
N HIS A 116 7.47 -12.41 4.22
CA HIS A 116 8.47 -11.36 4.11
C HIS A 116 9.43 -11.60 2.94
N LYS A 117 10.04 -12.80 2.86
CA LYS A 117 10.95 -13.17 1.76
C LYS A 117 10.24 -13.11 0.40
N LYS A 118 9.00 -13.56 0.37
CA LYS A 118 8.19 -13.55 -0.85
C LYS A 118 7.89 -12.12 -1.31
N ILE A 119 7.53 -11.20 -0.41
CA ILE A 119 7.34 -9.78 -0.74
C ILE A 119 8.61 -9.17 -1.31
N MET A 120 9.76 -9.40 -0.68
CA MET A 120 11.03 -8.88 -1.18
C MET A 120 11.35 -9.40 -2.59
N ASN A 121 11.21 -10.71 -2.82
CA ASN A 121 11.63 -11.34 -4.07
C ASN A 121 10.65 -11.16 -5.23
N GLU A 122 9.34 -11.17 -4.95
CA GLU A 122 8.32 -11.14 -5.99
C GLU A 122 7.77 -9.72 -6.26
N ILE A 123 7.97 -8.77 -5.33
CA ILE A 123 7.39 -7.44 -5.42
C ILE A 123 8.45 -6.34 -5.34
N ILE A 124 9.20 -6.24 -4.24
CA ILE A 124 10.13 -5.13 -4.03
C ILE A 124 11.27 -5.12 -5.05
N HIS A 125 12.04 -6.21 -5.13
CA HIS A 125 13.16 -6.27 -6.08
C HIS A 125 12.72 -6.14 -7.54
N PRO A 126 11.64 -6.80 -8.02
CA PRO A 126 11.13 -6.59 -9.37
C PRO A 126 10.68 -5.15 -9.64
N THR A 127 10.08 -4.47 -8.64
CA THR A 127 9.67 -3.07 -8.77
C THR A 127 10.88 -2.15 -8.96
N LEU A 128 11.92 -2.29 -8.15
CA LEU A 128 13.16 -1.49 -8.29
C LEU A 128 13.85 -1.77 -9.62
N LEU A 129 13.91 -3.03 -10.04
CA LEU A 129 14.45 -3.40 -11.36
C LEU A 129 13.62 -2.81 -12.51
N GLY A 130 12.29 -2.76 -12.35
CA GLY A 130 11.38 -2.14 -13.31
C GLY A 130 11.63 -0.63 -13.42
N LEU A 131 11.70 0.06 -12.29
CA LEU A 131 12.01 1.50 -12.26
C LEU A 131 13.36 1.80 -12.95
N LYS A 132 14.39 1.01 -12.64
CA LYS A 132 15.70 1.14 -13.28
C LYS A 132 15.66 0.95 -14.80
N LYS A 133 14.86 0.01 -15.31
CA LYS A 133 14.67 -0.22 -16.75
C LYS A 133 13.98 0.95 -17.44
N GLU A 134 13.07 1.62 -16.75
CA GLU A 134 12.38 2.83 -17.23
C GLU A 134 13.21 4.11 -17.05
N ASN A 135 14.48 4.00 -16.60
CA ASN A 135 15.35 5.14 -16.24
C ASN A 135 14.73 6.08 -15.18
N LEU A 136 13.94 5.50 -14.28
CA LEU A 136 13.39 6.18 -13.11
C LEU A 136 14.25 5.85 -11.91
N GLU A 137 15.09 6.79 -11.50
CA GLU A 137 15.86 6.67 -10.27
C GLU A 137 14.93 6.94 -9.08
N TYR A 138 14.89 6.01 -8.13
CA TYR A 138 14.06 6.13 -6.94
C TYR A 138 14.87 5.89 -5.67
N ILE A 139 15.10 6.93 -4.89
CA ILE A 139 15.78 6.89 -3.61
C ILE A 139 14.82 7.35 -2.53
N GLY A 140 14.70 6.59 -1.43
CA GLY A 140 13.82 6.93 -0.32
C GLY A 140 12.96 5.78 0.18
N PHE A 141 11.79 6.09 0.73
CA PHE A 141 10.87 5.10 1.27
C PHE A 141 9.86 4.66 0.22
N LEU A 142 9.85 3.37 -0.07
CA LEU A 142 8.84 2.74 -0.90
C LEU A 142 7.88 1.94 0.00
N TYR A 143 6.64 2.37 0.05
CA TYR A 143 5.55 1.68 0.72
C TYR A 143 4.83 0.79 -0.30
N ALA A 144 4.64 -0.47 0.03
CA ALA A 144 3.79 -1.41 -0.69
C ALA A 144 2.62 -1.84 0.20
N GLY A 145 1.40 -1.45 -0.19
CA GLY A 145 0.17 -1.98 0.40
C GLY A 145 -0.15 -3.32 -0.21
N MET A 146 -0.29 -4.33 0.65
CA MET A 146 -0.42 -5.72 0.26
C MET A 146 -1.76 -6.29 0.71
N MET A 147 -2.37 -7.13 -0.14
CA MET A 147 -3.41 -8.08 0.26
C MET A 147 -2.80 -9.47 0.30
N ILE A 148 -2.92 -10.15 1.43
CA ILE A 148 -2.37 -11.48 1.67
C ILE A 148 -3.53 -12.44 1.90
N ASP A 149 -3.74 -13.37 1.00
CA ASP A 149 -4.82 -14.35 1.13
C ASP A 149 -4.47 -15.46 2.13
N LYS A 150 -5.46 -16.30 2.46
CA LYS A 150 -5.30 -17.45 3.38
C LYS A 150 -4.26 -18.48 2.92
N ASN A 151 -3.90 -18.48 1.64
CA ASN A 151 -2.90 -19.36 1.05
C ASN A 151 -1.53 -18.66 0.95
N LYS A 152 -1.39 -17.45 1.52
CA LYS A 152 -0.20 -16.59 1.44
C LYS A 152 0.17 -16.18 0.02
N ASN A 153 -0.82 -16.09 -0.87
CA ASN A 153 -0.65 -15.42 -2.14
C ASN A 153 -0.68 -13.91 -1.93
N LEU A 154 0.16 -13.21 -2.69
CA LEU A 154 0.37 -11.79 -2.56
C LEU A 154 -0.26 -11.04 -3.73
N LYS A 155 -0.96 -9.96 -3.43
CA LYS A 155 -1.41 -8.97 -4.40
C LYS A 155 -1.05 -7.58 -3.90
N VAL A 156 -0.55 -6.75 -4.79
CA VAL A 156 -0.27 -5.35 -4.48
C VAL A 156 -1.56 -4.55 -4.64
N LEU A 157 -1.89 -3.78 -3.62
CA LEU A 157 -3.02 -2.85 -3.64
C LEU A 157 -2.60 -1.48 -4.19
N GLU A 158 -1.45 -0.99 -3.71
CA GLU A 158 -0.90 0.31 -4.09
C GLU A 158 0.58 0.42 -3.73
N PHE A 159 1.28 1.34 -4.39
CA PHE A 159 2.57 1.85 -3.94
C PHE A 159 2.43 3.32 -3.51
N ASN A 160 3.20 3.71 -2.49
CA ASN A 160 3.34 5.09 -2.08
C ASN A 160 4.83 5.45 -1.97
N CYS A 161 5.18 6.67 -2.44
CA CYS A 161 6.55 7.19 -2.42
C CYS A 161 6.84 7.92 -1.10
N ARG A 162 6.48 7.33 0.02
CA ARG A 162 6.60 7.88 1.38
C ARG A 162 6.41 6.80 2.42
N PHE A 163 6.74 7.15 3.65
CA PHE A 163 6.32 6.37 4.82
C PHE A 163 4.79 6.36 4.96
N GLY A 164 4.24 5.36 5.65
CA GLY A 164 2.81 5.24 5.91
C GLY A 164 2.33 6.17 7.03
N ASP A 165 1.06 6.51 7.00
CA ASP A 165 0.34 7.18 8.08
C ASP A 165 -0.99 6.42 8.28
N PRO A 166 -1.16 5.71 9.42
CA PRO A 166 -0.48 5.83 10.72
C PRO A 166 0.71 4.86 10.98
N GLU A 167 1.22 4.13 10.02
CA GLU A 167 2.24 3.08 10.21
C GLU A 167 3.58 3.61 10.73
N THR A 168 3.91 4.85 10.42
CA THR A 168 5.18 5.47 10.84
C THR A 168 5.37 5.44 12.35
N GLN A 169 4.34 5.78 13.11
CA GLN A 169 4.43 5.88 14.57
C GLN A 169 4.85 4.55 15.21
N PRO A 170 4.12 3.43 15.02
CA PRO A 170 4.52 2.17 15.63
C PRO A 170 5.86 1.63 15.09
N ILE A 171 6.21 1.88 13.83
CA ILE A 171 7.50 1.45 13.28
C ILE A 171 8.65 2.25 13.93
N MET A 172 8.51 3.57 14.03
CA MET A 172 9.55 4.42 14.63
C MET A 172 9.77 4.15 16.12
N MET A 173 8.76 3.71 16.85
CA MET A 173 8.91 3.27 18.24
C MET A 173 9.84 2.05 18.39
N ARG A 174 10.09 1.32 17.31
CA ARG A 174 10.90 0.09 17.33
C ARG A 174 12.32 0.30 16.80
N ILE A 175 12.61 1.39 16.11
CA ILE A 175 13.96 1.61 15.56
C ILE A 175 14.95 1.92 16.67
N LYS A 176 16.12 1.25 16.64
CA LYS A 176 17.27 1.50 17.52
C LYS A 176 18.43 2.17 16.78
N SER A 177 18.51 1.93 15.46
CA SER A 177 19.53 2.58 14.61
C SER A 177 19.20 4.06 14.40
N ASP A 178 20.21 4.83 14.06
CA ASP A 178 20.05 6.24 13.68
C ASP A 178 19.39 6.32 12.28
N LEU A 179 18.15 6.78 12.25
CA LEU A 179 17.40 6.93 11.00
C LEU A 179 17.99 8.00 10.09
N ALA A 180 18.56 9.07 10.66
CA ALA A 180 19.15 10.15 9.86
C ALA A 180 20.40 9.66 9.14
N ASP A 181 21.25 8.88 9.81
CA ASP A 181 22.41 8.23 9.20
C ASP A 181 22.00 7.27 8.08
N LEU A 182 20.98 6.45 8.30
CA LEU A 182 20.44 5.56 7.27
C LEU A 182 19.91 6.31 6.03
N CYS A 183 19.19 7.43 6.25
CA CYS A 183 18.72 8.28 5.15
C CYS A 183 19.89 8.90 4.38
N PHE A 184 20.93 9.33 5.08
CA PHE A 184 22.13 9.87 4.45
C PHE A 184 22.83 8.81 3.57
N LYS A 185 23.00 7.60 4.09
CA LYS A 185 23.58 6.46 3.36
C LYS A 185 22.75 6.07 2.15
N ALA A 186 21.41 6.12 2.26
CA ALA A 186 20.55 5.90 1.10
C ALA A 186 20.82 6.91 -0.02
N CYS A 187 21.01 8.19 0.32
CA CYS A 187 21.34 9.24 -0.65
C CYS A 187 22.73 9.08 -1.27
N GLU A 188 23.65 8.41 -0.58
CA GLU A 188 25.00 8.12 -1.06
C GLU A 188 25.13 6.78 -1.80
N ASN A 189 24.03 6.05 -1.99
CA ASN A 189 23.99 4.69 -2.57
C ASN A 189 24.80 3.67 -1.77
N ASP A 190 24.79 3.77 -0.44
CA ASP A 190 25.55 2.92 0.50
C ASP A 190 24.63 2.12 1.44
N LEU A 191 23.56 1.53 0.92
CA LEU A 191 22.68 0.67 1.70
C LEU A 191 23.05 -0.82 1.69
N GLU A 192 23.91 -1.27 0.79
CA GLU A 192 24.16 -2.71 0.54
C GLU A 192 24.53 -3.51 1.81
N ASN A 193 25.31 -2.92 2.70
CA ASN A 193 25.80 -3.58 3.91
C ASN A 193 25.21 -3.00 5.20
N GLN A 194 24.18 -2.18 5.11
CA GLN A 194 23.59 -1.58 6.30
C GLN A 194 22.63 -2.54 6.97
N ILE A 195 22.70 -2.60 8.29
CA ILE A 195 21.80 -3.40 9.14
C ILE A 195 21.07 -2.44 10.05
N ILE A 196 19.74 -2.53 10.06
CA ILE A 196 18.91 -1.77 10.97
C ILE A 196 18.64 -2.63 12.21
N GLU A 197 18.95 -2.09 13.38
CA GLU A 197 18.59 -2.70 14.66
C GLU A 197 17.18 -2.31 15.08
N TRP A 198 16.40 -3.32 15.48
CA TRP A 198 15.01 -3.16 15.87
C TRP A 198 14.77 -3.62 17.31
N ASP A 199 13.85 -2.97 18.00
CA ASP A 199 13.26 -3.51 19.22
C ASP A 199 12.29 -4.63 18.84
N GLU A 200 12.42 -5.80 19.48
CA GLU A 200 11.58 -6.97 19.20
C GLU A 200 10.17 -6.84 19.76
N ARG A 201 9.94 -5.90 20.69
CA ARG A 201 8.62 -5.65 21.25
C ARG A 201 7.67 -5.14 20.18
N LYS A 202 6.42 -5.55 20.29
CA LYS A 202 5.34 -5.04 19.45
C LYS A 202 5.02 -3.60 19.86
N SER A 203 4.60 -2.81 18.89
CA SER A 203 4.18 -1.42 19.10
C SER A 203 2.80 -1.18 18.50
N LEU A 204 2.06 -0.27 19.10
CA LEU A 204 0.74 0.18 18.68
C LEU A 204 0.74 1.71 18.65
N GLY A 205 0.20 2.30 17.58
CA GLY A 205 0.00 3.74 17.42
C GLY A 205 -1.42 4.09 17.02
#